data_9eacbece1aa76e2ad3029caf68f4ae0e
#
_entry.id   9eacbece1aa76e2ad3029caf68f4ae0e
#
_cell.length_a   1.000
_cell.length_b   1.000
_cell.length_c   1.000
_cell.angle_alpha   90.00
_cell.angle_beta   90.00
_cell.angle_gamma   90.00
#
_symmetry.space_group_name_H-M   'P 1'
#
loop_
_entity.id
_entity.type
_entity.pdbx_description
1 polymer ?
#
loop_
_entity_poly.entity_id
_entity_poly.type
_entity_poly.pdbx_seq_one_letter_code
_entity_poly.pdbx_strand_id
1 'polypeptide(L)'
;MTVTVLFELRIKPDAVPAARDLMHRPLEVTRAFDGNLGIEVLVDADDEAHWMMYQLWDTVEHDEAYRSFRAGEGKVTELPPLLAAPPVKTRYVTSDI
;
A
#
# COMPACT_ATOMS: atom_id res chain seq x y z
N MET A 1 -7.24 9.83 -16.49
CA MET A 1 -8.07 9.63 -15.29
C MET A 1 -7.22 9.13 -14.15
N THR A 2 -7.42 9.67 -12.96
CA THR A 2 -6.73 9.20 -11.78
C THR A 2 -7.16 7.78 -11.40
N VAL A 3 -6.21 7.03 -10.88
CA VAL A 3 -6.43 5.66 -10.44
C VAL A 3 -6.26 5.62 -8.92
N THR A 4 -7.24 5.04 -8.24
CA THR A 4 -7.18 4.84 -6.79
C THR A 4 -6.96 3.38 -6.50
N VAL A 5 -5.96 3.09 -5.66
CA VAL A 5 -5.71 1.73 -5.19
C VAL A 5 -5.98 1.66 -3.69
N LEU A 6 -6.81 0.72 -3.30
CA LEU A 6 -7.02 0.37 -1.90
C LEU A 6 -6.29 -0.94 -1.64
N PHE A 7 -5.33 -0.91 -0.74
CA PHE A 7 -4.48 -2.05 -0.45
C PHE A 7 -4.67 -2.41 1.02
N GLU A 8 -5.46 -3.46 1.26
CA GLU A 8 -5.80 -3.87 2.62
C GLU A 8 -4.71 -4.75 3.21
N LEU A 9 -4.28 -4.40 4.42
CA LEU A 9 -3.32 -5.18 5.19
C LEU A 9 -3.93 -5.57 6.53
N ARG A 10 -3.77 -6.82 6.89
CA ARG A 10 -4.05 -7.30 8.24
C ARG A 10 -2.75 -7.70 8.89
N ILE A 11 -2.37 -6.95 9.92
CA ILE A 11 -1.11 -7.14 10.64
C ILE A 11 -1.37 -8.10 11.79
N LYS A 12 -0.38 -8.93 12.12
CA LYS A 12 -0.47 -9.73 13.35
C LYS A 12 -0.54 -8.78 14.54
N PRO A 13 -1.45 -9.00 15.51
CA PRO A 13 -1.65 -8.03 16.60
C PRO A 13 -0.39 -7.66 17.37
N ASP A 14 0.52 -8.61 17.57
CA ASP A 14 1.78 -8.37 18.26
C ASP A 14 2.88 -7.77 17.37
N ALA A 15 2.62 -7.65 16.08
CA ALA A 15 3.60 -7.13 15.11
C ALA A 15 3.30 -5.68 14.70
N VAL A 16 2.28 -5.03 15.25
CA VAL A 16 1.90 -3.67 14.87
C VAL A 16 3.03 -2.67 15.05
N PRO A 17 3.75 -2.62 16.18
CA PRO A 17 4.87 -1.68 16.29
C PRO A 17 5.96 -1.92 15.25
N ALA A 18 6.32 -3.17 14.99
CA ALA A 18 7.32 -3.51 13.99
C ALA A 18 6.89 -3.12 12.58
N ALA A 19 5.61 -3.33 12.25
CA ALA A 19 5.06 -2.95 10.95
C ALA A 19 5.07 -1.44 10.77
N ARG A 20 4.74 -0.67 11.81
CA ARG A 20 4.77 0.78 11.74
C ARG A 20 6.18 1.30 11.45
N ASP A 21 7.17 0.77 12.16
CA ASP A 21 8.56 1.15 11.94
C ASP A 21 9.04 0.76 10.55
N LEU A 22 8.71 -0.45 10.11
CA LEU A 22 9.12 -0.96 8.80
C LEU A 22 8.61 -0.09 7.66
N MET A 23 7.37 0.42 7.76
CA MET A 23 6.71 1.08 6.63
C MET A 23 7.22 2.49 6.34
N HIS A 24 7.96 3.13 7.22
CA HIS A 24 8.45 4.49 6.98
C HIS A 24 9.26 4.60 5.68
N ARG A 25 10.21 3.70 5.47
CA ARG A 25 11.07 3.74 4.30
C ARG A 25 10.36 3.34 3.00
N PRO A 26 9.62 2.23 2.96
CA PRO A 26 8.84 1.89 1.76
C PRO A 26 7.86 2.99 1.34
N LEU A 27 7.24 3.68 2.30
CA LEU A 27 6.32 4.77 1.96
C LEU A 27 7.04 5.95 1.32
N GLU A 28 8.25 6.29 1.76
CA GLU A 28 9.05 7.32 1.10
C GLU A 28 9.32 6.96 -0.36
N VAL A 29 9.67 5.70 -0.60
CA VAL A 29 9.92 5.19 -1.96
C VAL A 29 8.65 5.28 -2.81
N THR A 30 7.51 4.88 -2.26
CA THR A 30 6.22 4.97 -2.96
C THR A 30 5.90 6.41 -3.33
N ARG A 31 6.08 7.35 -2.39
CA ARG A 31 5.77 8.77 -2.64
C ARG A 31 6.65 9.38 -3.70
N ALA A 32 7.86 8.88 -3.87
CA ALA A 32 8.81 9.36 -4.88
C ALA A 32 8.69 8.60 -6.20
N PHE A 33 7.87 7.56 -6.27
CA PHE A 33 7.74 6.75 -7.47
C PHE A 33 6.98 7.52 -8.56
N ASP A 34 7.43 7.35 -9.80
CA ASP A 34 6.84 8.05 -10.95
C ASP A 34 5.34 7.76 -11.06
N GLY A 35 4.56 8.82 -11.16
CA GLY A 35 3.12 8.74 -11.28
C GLY A 35 2.36 8.62 -9.97
N ASN A 36 3.06 8.52 -8.81
CA ASN A 36 2.37 8.53 -7.52
C ASN A 36 1.90 9.94 -7.18
N LEU A 37 0.60 10.09 -6.93
CA LEU A 37 -0.01 11.38 -6.57
C LEU A 37 -0.23 11.49 -5.06
N GLY A 38 -0.05 10.42 -4.32
CA GLY A 38 -0.17 10.42 -2.87
C GLY A 38 -0.43 9.02 -2.34
N ILE A 39 -0.09 8.83 -1.08
CA ILE A 39 -0.40 7.59 -0.36
C ILE A 39 -0.63 7.93 1.10
N GLU A 40 -1.67 7.37 1.68
CA GLU A 40 -1.98 7.46 3.10
C GLU A 40 -2.20 6.08 3.67
N VAL A 41 -1.78 5.87 4.89
CA VAL A 41 -2.10 4.64 5.63
C VAL A 41 -3.25 4.97 6.57
N LEU A 42 -4.38 4.34 6.31
CA LEU A 42 -5.57 4.48 7.15
C LEU A 42 -5.60 3.30 8.11
N VAL A 43 -5.74 3.60 9.39
CA VAL A 43 -5.82 2.57 10.42
C VAL A 43 -7.27 2.48 10.87
N ASP A 44 -7.82 1.26 10.91
CA ASP A 44 -9.17 1.01 11.39
C ASP A 44 -9.33 1.58 12.79
N ALA A 45 -10.37 2.40 12.99
CA ALA A 45 -10.59 3.08 14.27
C ALA A 45 -10.81 2.10 15.43
N ASP A 46 -11.26 0.88 15.13
CA ASP A 46 -11.58 -0.14 16.11
C ASP A 46 -10.57 -1.30 16.17
N ASP A 47 -9.57 -1.29 15.26
CA ASP A 47 -8.58 -2.38 15.16
C ASP A 47 -7.27 -1.84 14.62
N GLU A 48 -6.30 -1.61 15.50
CA GLU A 48 -4.99 -1.06 15.11
C GLU A 48 -4.17 -1.98 14.19
N ALA A 49 -4.56 -3.24 14.06
CA ALA A 49 -3.88 -4.23 13.22
C ALA A 49 -4.51 -4.32 11.81
N HIS A 50 -5.54 -3.55 11.55
CA HIS A 50 -6.22 -3.53 10.27
C HIS A 50 -5.98 -2.20 9.57
N TRP A 51 -5.21 -2.24 8.46
CA TRP A 51 -4.79 -1.04 7.73
C TRP A 51 -5.36 -1.04 6.33
N MET A 52 -5.64 0.14 5.83
CA MET A 52 -5.98 0.36 4.43
C MET A 52 -5.00 1.39 3.87
N MET A 53 -4.19 0.99 2.90
CA MET A 53 -3.31 1.91 2.21
C MET A 53 -4.09 2.53 1.05
N TYR A 54 -4.29 3.82 1.09
CA TYR A 54 -5.02 4.58 0.08
C TYR A 54 -3.99 5.25 -0.83
N GLN A 55 -3.94 4.82 -2.09
CA GLN A 55 -2.94 5.29 -3.05
C GLN A 55 -3.62 5.94 -4.24
N LEU A 56 -3.06 7.04 -4.70
CA LEU A 56 -3.49 7.71 -5.92
C LEU A 56 -2.38 7.63 -6.96
N TRP A 57 -2.74 7.22 -8.17
CA TRP A 57 -1.82 7.11 -9.29
C TRP A 57 -2.33 7.92 -10.48
N ASP A 58 -1.41 8.50 -11.24
CA ASP A 58 -1.77 9.31 -12.42
C ASP A 58 -2.45 8.45 -13.48
N THR A 59 -1.91 7.26 -13.76
CA THR A 59 -2.46 6.34 -14.75
C THR A 59 -2.40 4.89 -14.27
N VAL A 60 -3.15 4.02 -14.96
CA VAL A 60 -3.08 2.58 -14.72
C VAL A 60 -1.67 2.06 -14.96
N GLU A 61 -0.99 2.58 -15.98
CA GLU A 61 0.37 2.17 -16.35
C GLU A 61 1.37 2.49 -15.23
N HIS A 62 1.21 3.63 -14.56
CA HIS A 62 2.05 3.99 -13.42
C HIS A 62 1.84 3.03 -12.25
N ASP A 63 0.59 2.68 -11.95
CA ASP A 63 0.29 1.68 -10.92
C ASP A 63 0.90 0.33 -11.28
N GLU A 64 0.76 -0.10 -12.54
CA GLU A 64 1.32 -1.38 -12.98
C GLU A 64 2.85 -1.40 -12.88
N ALA A 65 3.50 -0.32 -13.27
CA ALA A 65 4.96 -0.19 -13.15
C ALA A 65 5.39 -0.30 -11.69
N TYR A 66 4.64 0.33 -10.78
CA TYR A 66 4.92 0.25 -9.35
C TYR A 66 4.74 -1.18 -8.83
N ARG A 67 3.66 -1.89 -9.26
CA ARG A 67 3.45 -3.29 -8.84
C ARG A 67 4.59 -4.18 -9.31
N SER A 68 5.08 -3.98 -10.54
CA SER A 68 6.25 -4.71 -11.06
C SER A 68 7.49 -4.44 -10.23
N PHE A 69 7.72 -3.19 -9.84
CA PHE A 69 8.82 -2.81 -8.97
C PHE A 69 8.74 -3.56 -7.63
N ARG A 70 7.56 -3.54 -6.99
CA ARG A 70 7.36 -4.21 -5.70
C ARG A 70 7.41 -5.74 -5.79
N ALA A 71 7.11 -6.31 -6.94
CA ALA A 71 7.25 -7.74 -7.16
C ALA A 71 8.69 -8.16 -7.43
N GLY A 72 9.56 -7.22 -7.76
CA GLY A 72 10.95 -7.45 -8.12
C GLY A 72 11.94 -6.79 -7.18
N GLU A 73 12.72 -5.85 -7.71
CA GLU A 73 13.84 -5.24 -6.97
C GLU A 73 13.39 -4.40 -5.77
N GLY A 74 12.17 -3.89 -5.77
CA GLY A 74 11.63 -3.11 -4.66
C GLY A 74 10.84 -3.92 -3.64
N LYS A 75 10.98 -5.24 -3.65
CA LYS A 75 10.25 -6.13 -2.75
C LYS A 75 10.55 -5.81 -1.28
N VAL A 76 9.50 -5.68 -0.48
CA VAL A 76 9.62 -5.47 0.97
C VAL A 76 9.53 -6.82 1.64
N THR A 77 10.66 -7.50 1.78
CA THR A 77 10.73 -8.90 2.23
C THR A 77 10.37 -9.06 3.71
N GLU A 78 10.50 -8.01 4.50
CA GLU A 78 10.20 -8.06 5.94
C GLU A 78 8.71 -7.93 6.25
N LEU A 79 7.89 -7.50 5.29
CA LEU A 79 6.47 -7.29 5.54
C LEU A 79 5.66 -8.59 5.63
N PRO A 80 5.79 -9.56 4.70
CA PRO A 80 4.95 -10.76 4.74
C PRO A 80 4.95 -11.50 6.09
N PRO A 81 6.10 -11.66 6.79
CA PRO A 81 6.07 -12.34 8.10
C PRO A 81 5.24 -11.62 9.17
N LEU A 82 4.96 -10.33 8.99
CA LEU A 82 4.19 -9.53 9.94
C LEU A 82 2.69 -9.57 9.66
N LEU A 83 2.27 -10.15 8.54
CA LEU A 83 0.88 -10.16 8.12
C LEU A 83 0.13 -11.37 8.67
N ALA A 84 -1.11 -11.14 9.10
CA ALA A 84 -2.02 -12.20 9.56
C ALA A 84 -2.77 -12.86 8.41
N ALA A 85 -2.81 -12.21 7.23
CA ALA A 85 -3.49 -12.70 6.05
C ALA A 85 -2.84 -12.09 4.81
N PRO A 86 -3.02 -12.69 3.61
CA PRO A 86 -2.53 -12.09 2.37
C PRO A 86 -3.16 -10.73 2.12
N PRO A 87 -2.39 -9.76 1.58
CA PRO A 87 -2.95 -8.45 1.25
C PRO A 87 -4.03 -8.54 0.18
N VAL A 88 -4.99 -7.63 0.23
CA VAL A 88 -6.04 -7.54 -0.79
C VAL A 88 -5.93 -6.18 -1.49
N LYS A 89 -5.69 -6.23 -2.80
CA LYS A 89 -5.59 -5.02 -3.62
C LYS A 89 -6.85 -4.85 -4.46
N THR A 90 -7.41 -3.65 -4.45
CA THR A 90 -8.51 -3.27 -5.35
C THR A 90 -8.14 -1.97 -6.04
N ARG A 91 -8.27 -1.94 -7.36
CA ARG A 91 -7.96 -0.77 -8.18
C ARG A 91 -9.25 -0.19 -8.74
N TYR A 92 -9.39 1.12 -8.58
CA TYR A 92 -10.55 1.86 -9.07
C TYR A 92 -10.09 2.95 -10.05
N VAL A 93 -10.90 3.20 -11.05
CA VAL A 93 -10.71 4.32 -11.97
C VAL A 93 -11.82 5.32 -11.69
N THR A 94 -11.46 6.61 -11.62
CA THR A 94 -12.46 7.65 -11.38
C THR A 94 -13.52 7.65 -12.47
N SER A 95 -14.78 7.64 -12.05
CA SER A 95 -15.93 7.69 -12.96
C SER A 95 -16.31 9.13 -13.26
N ASP A 96 -17.06 9.31 -14.32
CA ASP A 96 -17.70 10.58 -14.66
C ASP A 96 -19.13 10.70 -14.11
N ILE A 97 -19.52 9.74 -13.27
CA ILE A 97 -20.85 9.74 -12.63
C ILE A 97 -20.96 10.93 -11.68
#